data_164daeda1ad7c42d13d89ffabd0b903b
#
_entry.id   164daeda1ad7c42d13d89ffabd0b903b
#
_cell.length_a   1.000
_cell.length_b   1.000
_cell.length_c   1.000
_cell.angle_alpha   90.00
_cell.angle_beta   90.00
_cell.angle_gamma   90.00
#
_symmetry.space_group_name_H-M   'P 1'
#
loop_
_entity.id
_entity.type
_entity.pdbx_description
1 polymer ?
#
loop_
_entity_poly.entity_id
_entity_poly.type
_entity_poly.pdbx_seq_one_letter_code
_entity_poly.pdbx_strand_id
1 'polypeptide(L)'
;MREIFVEKFGGASVNSATSIKNVISILQLDEKARVVVVSAMGKTTNSLEKIVDLWYRFTRLNQEEFDFIKAYHISIVKELFENTSALDIALSMVEEIFSDLKQNLLSLNPKDYDFLYDSIVSYGEKISTAILSPYMTSLDINHRLIAAQEVIKTDNSYRGAQVDWKKTEKEVKEKLNNLFLETDLVLTQGFIGSTREGYTTTLGREGSDYSAAILAYCLDANSLTIWKDVDGLMSADPKRMPDAKKLEQVPYREAIELSYYGASVIHPKTIKPLENKAIPLYVKSFLNPEKEGTVITHAEEVKPLVPNYIFKDKQTLLSVSAKDFSFIVEENVANIFSQLSCFGVKVNLIQNSALTFSVCFDQNDYVLPRLIETLQQDYNVKYNNDLQLITIRHYTQETIENLNKKGRILIEQKNRVTLQCLIEEN
;
A
#
# COMPACT_ATOMS: atom_id res chain seq x y z
N MET A 1 -17.96 22.98 14.07
CA MET A 1 -16.61 22.66 13.54
C MET A 1 -16.72 22.66 12.04
N ARG A 2 -15.68 23.09 11.32
CA ARG A 2 -15.61 23.03 9.86
C ARG A 2 -15.60 21.57 9.41
N GLU A 3 -16.35 21.22 8.38
CA GLU A 3 -16.28 19.90 7.77
C GLU A 3 -14.97 19.79 6.97
N ILE A 4 -14.17 18.76 7.26
CA ILE A 4 -12.89 18.52 6.62
C ILE A 4 -12.93 17.15 5.95
N PHE A 5 -12.45 17.09 4.72
CA PHE A 5 -12.34 15.87 3.93
C PHE A 5 -10.87 15.57 3.65
N VAL A 6 -10.51 14.31 3.58
CA VAL A 6 -9.16 13.90 3.16
C VAL A 6 -9.29 13.12 1.86
N GLU A 7 -8.49 13.50 0.87
CA GLU A 7 -8.48 12.85 -0.43
C GLU A 7 -7.08 12.40 -0.79
N LYS A 8 -6.94 11.15 -1.22
CA LYS A 8 -5.64 10.59 -1.58
C LYS A 8 -5.62 10.16 -3.04
N PHE A 9 -4.64 10.65 -3.76
CA PHE A 9 -4.35 10.28 -5.14
C PHE A 9 -3.11 9.41 -5.24
N GLY A 10 -3.27 8.21 -5.84
CA GLY A 10 -2.19 7.25 -6.05
C GLY A 10 -1.26 7.61 -7.21
N GLY A 11 -0.15 6.91 -7.35
CA GLY A 11 0.82 7.16 -8.42
C GLY A 11 0.22 7.06 -9.83
N ALA A 12 -0.77 6.19 -10.04
CA ALA A 12 -1.50 6.09 -11.32
C ALA A 12 -2.33 7.33 -11.64
N SER A 13 -2.84 8.04 -10.61
CA SER A 13 -3.65 9.25 -10.78
C SER A 13 -2.81 10.48 -11.15
N VAL A 14 -1.49 10.42 -11.02
CA VAL A 14 -0.57 11.54 -11.25
C VAL A 14 0.59 11.17 -12.18
N ASN A 15 0.44 10.11 -12.97
CA ASN A 15 1.52 9.55 -13.80
C ASN A 15 1.75 10.26 -15.14
N SER A 16 0.94 11.24 -15.49
CA SER A 16 1.02 12.00 -16.74
C SER A 16 0.37 13.38 -16.59
N ALA A 17 0.64 14.28 -17.50
CA ALA A 17 -0.02 15.59 -17.55
C ALA A 17 -1.56 15.45 -17.63
N THR A 18 -2.07 14.52 -18.44
CA THR A 18 -3.50 14.25 -18.55
C THR A 18 -4.10 13.77 -17.22
N SER A 19 -3.41 12.87 -16.52
CA SER A 19 -3.85 12.38 -15.22
C SER A 19 -3.87 13.49 -14.17
N ILE A 20 -2.87 14.37 -14.15
CA ILE A 20 -2.82 15.54 -13.26
C ILE A 20 -3.97 16.51 -13.57
N LYS A 21 -4.23 16.81 -14.84
CA LYS A 21 -5.38 17.65 -15.26
C LYS A 21 -6.69 17.06 -14.75
N ASN A 22 -6.85 15.73 -14.82
CA ASN A 22 -8.02 15.04 -14.27
C ASN A 22 -8.12 15.15 -12.73
N VAL A 23 -7.01 15.02 -12.00
CA VAL A 23 -6.99 15.26 -10.54
C VAL A 23 -7.48 16.67 -10.22
N ILE A 24 -7.00 17.67 -10.94
CA ILE A 24 -7.45 19.06 -10.74
C ILE A 24 -8.95 19.19 -11.01
N SER A 25 -9.46 18.59 -12.09
CA SER A 25 -10.90 18.60 -12.39
C SER A 25 -11.73 17.98 -11.25
N ILE A 26 -11.25 16.88 -10.64
CA ILE A 26 -11.92 16.26 -9.49
C ILE A 26 -11.93 17.21 -8.28
N LEU A 27 -10.81 17.87 -8.01
CA LEU A 27 -10.71 18.82 -6.89
C LEU A 27 -11.61 20.06 -7.06
N GLN A 28 -11.99 20.39 -8.28
CA GLN A 28 -12.87 21.51 -8.62
C GLN A 28 -14.37 21.15 -8.67
N LEU A 29 -14.74 19.87 -8.46
CA LEU A 29 -16.16 19.46 -8.49
C LEU A 29 -16.99 20.05 -7.35
N ASP A 30 -16.35 20.37 -6.23
CA ASP A 30 -17.02 20.97 -5.06
C ASP A 30 -16.07 21.89 -4.26
N GLU A 31 -16.62 22.78 -3.46
CA GLU A 31 -15.89 23.76 -2.63
C GLU A 31 -15.78 23.27 -1.17
N LYS A 32 -15.21 22.09 -0.94
CA LYS A 32 -15.03 21.54 0.40
C LYS A 32 -13.65 21.84 0.96
N ALA A 33 -13.56 22.03 2.27
CA ALA A 33 -12.26 22.05 2.94
C ALA A 33 -11.63 20.65 2.91
N ARG A 34 -10.43 20.55 2.34
CA ARG A 34 -9.80 19.25 2.15
C ARG A 34 -8.30 19.25 2.31
N VAL A 35 -7.78 18.08 2.74
CA VAL A 35 -6.37 17.74 2.65
C VAL A 35 -6.18 16.77 1.49
N VAL A 36 -5.31 17.12 0.55
CA VAL A 36 -4.98 16.30 -0.60
C VAL A 36 -3.62 15.65 -0.37
N VAL A 37 -3.61 14.32 -0.33
CA VAL A 37 -2.41 13.50 -0.15
C VAL A 37 -2.01 12.88 -1.48
N VAL A 38 -0.78 13.09 -1.92
CA VAL A 38 -0.30 12.64 -3.23
C VAL A 38 0.86 11.65 -3.08
N SER A 39 0.83 10.57 -3.85
CA SER A 39 1.93 9.60 -3.97
C SER A 39 2.98 10.06 -4.99
N ALA A 40 4.11 9.37 -5.02
CA ALA A 40 5.07 9.45 -6.12
C ALA A 40 4.40 9.15 -7.46
N MET A 41 4.83 9.83 -8.53
CA MET A 41 4.28 9.69 -9.88
C MET A 41 4.65 8.35 -10.50
N GLY A 42 3.65 7.62 -11.00
CA GLY A 42 3.84 6.37 -11.72
C GLY A 42 4.65 5.33 -10.95
N LYS A 43 5.81 4.96 -11.48
CA LYS A 43 6.73 3.97 -10.89
C LYS A 43 8.01 4.60 -10.31
N THR A 44 8.00 5.88 -10.00
CA THR A 44 9.18 6.62 -9.49
C THR A 44 9.78 5.97 -8.24
N THR A 45 8.94 5.49 -7.30
CA THR A 45 9.39 4.76 -6.11
C THR A 45 10.27 3.57 -6.47
N ASN A 46 9.85 2.73 -7.44
CA ASN A 46 10.61 1.55 -7.87
C ASN A 46 11.96 1.94 -8.51
N SER A 47 11.99 3.05 -9.24
CA SER A 47 13.24 3.57 -9.84
C SER A 47 14.19 4.11 -8.78
N LEU A 48 13.67 4.82 -7.78
CA LEU A 48 14.47 5.27 -6.63
C LEU A 48 15.01 4.09 -5.81
N GLU A 49 14.24 3.02 -5.64
CA GLU A 49 14.70 1.77 -5.00
C GLU A 49 15.90 1.17 -5.74
N LYS A 50 15.88 1.10 -7.07
CA LYS A 50 17.03 0.62 -7.86
C LYS A 50 18.27 1.51 -7.69
N ILE A 51 18.09 2.82 -7.53
CA ILE A 51 19.20 3.75 -7.24
C ILE A 51 19.79 3.45 -5.86
N VAL A 52 18.93 3.27 -4.85
CA VAL A 52 19.32 2.90 -3.48
C VAL A 52 20.07 1.57 -3.46
N ASP A 53 19.53 0.54 -4.12
CA ASP A 53 20.13 -0.80 -4.16
C ASP A 53 21.54 -0.78 -4.77
N LEU A 54 21.73 -0.05 -5.86
CA LEU A 54 23.04 0.04 -6.50
C LEU A 54 24.05 0.83 -5.66
N TRP A 55 23.58 1.91 -5.01
CA TRP A 55 24.40 2.69 -4.09
C TRP A 55 24.83 1.88 -2.86
N TYR A 56 23.89 1.18 -2.26
CA TYR A 56 24.15 0.33 -1.09
C TYR A 56 25.18 -0.76 -1.38
N ARG A 57 25.06 -1.45 -2.52
CA ARG A 57 25.92 -2.59 -2.86
C ARG A 57 27.30 -2.18 -3.37
N PHE A 58 27.38 -1.10 -4.13
CA PHE A 58 28.57 -0.77 -4.93
C PHE A 58 29.05 0.67 -4.75
N THR A 59 28.38 1.48 -3.95
CA THR A 59 28.65 2.93 -3.77
C THR A 59 28.73 3.64 -5.15
N ARG A 60 27.85 3.23 -6.07
CA ARG A 60 27.78 3.73 -7.44
C ARG A 60 26.39 4.25 -7.74
N LEU A 61 26.32 5.51 -8.24
CA LEU A 61 25.07 6.06 -8.72
C LEU A 61 24.59 5.31 -9.97
N ASN A 62 23.33 4.87 -9.95
CA ASN A 62 22.65 4.39 -11.15
C ASN A 62 22.26 5.58 -12.03
N GLN A 63 23.21 6.07 -12.83
CA GLN A 63 23.03 7.29 -13.63
C GLN A 63 21.92 7.11 -14.67
N GLU A 64 21.79 5.93 -15.27
CA GLU A 64 20.74 5.63 -16.27
C GLU A 64 19.35 5.78 -15.66
N GLU A 65 19.11 5.13 -14.51
CA GLU A 65 17.82 5.20 -13.83
C GLU A 65 17.54 6.61 -13.29
N PHE A 66 18.58 7.32 -12.80
CA PHE A 66 18.47 8.70 -12.36
C PHE A 66 18.06 9.64 -13.51
N ASP A 67 18.71 9.54 -14.66
CA ASP A 67 18.40 10.36 -15.83
C ASP A 67 17.02 10.01 -16.40
N PHE A 68 16.65 8.74 -16.37
CA PHE A 68 15.33 8.28 -16.79
C PHE A 68 14.21 8.91 -15.97
N ILE A 69 14.27 8.84 -14.63
CA ILE A 69 13.22 9.43 -13.77
C ILE A 69 13.21 10.96 -13.89
N LYS A 70 14.36 11.60 -14.03
CA LYS A 70 14.46 13.05 -14.25
C LYS A 70 13.80 13.46 -15.55
N ALA A 71 14.12 12.79 -16.65
CA ALA A 71 13.53 13.06 -17.96
C ALA A 71 12.01 12.83 -17.95
N TYR A 72 11.54 11.77 -17.27
CA TYR A 72 10.12 11.48 -17.11
C TYR A 72 9.36 12.63 -16.44
N HIS A 73 9.85 13.17 -15.32
CA HIS A 73 9.17 14.27 -14.63
C HIS A 73 9.26 15.60 -15.43
N ILE A 74 10.40 15.87 -16.06
CA ILE A 74 10.55 17.04 -16.94
C ILE A 74 9.58 16.97 -18.13
N SER A 75 9.34 15.79 -18.71
CA SER A 75 8.36 15.65 -19.80
C SER A 75 6.95 15.99 -19.34
N ILE A 76 6.55 15.51 -18.15
CA ILE A 76 5.25 15.85 -17.55
C ILE A 76 5.11 17.36 -17.34
N VAL A 77 6.14 18.01 -16.79
CA VAL A 77 6.13 19.47 -16.60
C VAL A 77 5.94 20.19 -17.93
N LYS A 78 6.70 19.83 -18.97
CA LYS A 78 6.60 20.45 -20.30
C LYS A 78 5.23 20.27 -20.96
N GLU A 79 4.56 19.14 -20.72
CA GLU A 79 3.21 18.87 -21.25
C GLU A 79 2.09 19.54 -20.43
N LEU A 80 2.37 19.84 -19.16
CA LEU A 80 1.39 20.37 -18.22
C LEU A 80 1.22 21.87 -18.32
N PHE A 81 2.36 22.61 -18.46
CA PHE A 81 2.37 24.05 -18.43
C PHE A 81 2.41 24.66 -19.84
N GLU A 82 1.41 25.49 -20.14
CA GLU A 82 1.33 26.25 -21.40
C GLU A 82 2.01 27.63 -21.29
N ASN A 83 2.05 28.20 -20.08
CA ASN A 83 2.67 29.49 -19.80
C ASN A 83 4.17 29.34 -19.55
N THR A 84 5.01 30.07 -20.30
CA THR A 84 6.46 30.00 -20.21
C THR A 84 6.99 30.37 -18.81
N SER A 85 6.45 31.40 -18.17
CA SER A 85 6.90 31.78 -16.81
C SER A 85 6.60 30.72 -15.76
N ALA A 86 5.39 30.14 -15.76
CA ALA A 86 5.04 29.05 -14.83
C ALA A 86 5.82 27.77 -15.16
N LEU A 87 6.08 27.51 -16.44
CA LEU A 87 6.92 26.40 -16.90
C LEU A 87 8.35 26.52 -16.36
N ASP A 88 8.96 27.69 -16.48
CA ASP A 88 10.34 27.94 -16.02
C ASP A 88 10.46 27.75 -14.50
N ILE A 89 9.47 28.25 -13.74
CA ILE A 89 9.40 28.05 -12.28
C ILE A 89 9.31 26.55 -11.95
N ALA A 90 8.39 25.83 -12.57
CA ALA A 90 8.19 24.40 -12.30
C ALA A 90 9.43 23.57 -12.70
N LEU A 91 10.07 23.88 -13.82
CA LEU A 91 11.32 23.22 -14.24
C LEU A 91 12.45 23.49 -13.25
N SER A 92 12.60 24.74 -12.78
CA SER A 92 13.62 25.09 -11.78
C SER A 92 13.42 24.33 -10.47
N MET A 93 12.17 24.22 -9.97
CA MET A 93 11.86 23.47 -8.75
C MET A 93 12.17 21.97 -8.90
N VAL A 94 11.83 21.37 -10.02
CA VAL A 94 12.14 19.95 -10.29
C VAL A 94 13.66 19.74 -10.39
N GLU A 95 14.39 20.61 -11.11
CA GLU A 95 15.85 20.55 -11.19
C GLU A 95 16.53 20.67 -9.84
N GLU A 96 16.06 21.58 -8.99
CA GLU A 96 16.56 21.75 -7.62
C GLU A 96 16.38 20.48 -6.77
N ILE A 97 15.20 19.86 -6.83
CA ILE A 97 14.93 18.61 -6.10
C ILE A 97 15.81 17.46 -6.61
N PHE A 98 16.05 17.34 -7.92
CA PHE A 98 16.95 16.31 -8.45
C PHE A 98 18.42 16.59 -8.08
N SER A 99 18.82 17.86 -8.00
CA SER A 99 20.15 18.25 -7.50
C SER A 99 20.30 17.87 -6.02
N ASP A 100 19.31 18.20 -5.19
CA ASP A 100 19.29 17.84 -3.77
C ASP A 100 19.27 16.31 -3.55
N LEU A 101 18.46 15.57 -4.30
CA LEU A 101 18.45 14.11 -4.30
C LEU A 101 19.85 13.54 -4.56
N LYS A 102 20.54 14.05 -5.58
CA LYS A 102 21.89 13.58 -5.93
C LYS A 102 22.90 13.93 -4.84
N GLN A 103 22.87 15.14 -4.31
CA GLN A 103 23.77 15.56 -3.23
C GLN A 103 23.52 14.76 -1.95
N ASN A 104 22.25 14.57 -1.59
CA ASN A 104 21.87 13.77 -0.43
C ASN A 104 22.38 12.33 -0.57
N LEU A 105 22.11 11.66 -1.69
CA LEU A 105 22.62 10.32 -1.97
C LEU A 105 24.15 10.22 -1.79
N LEU A 106 24.89 11.17 -2.38
CA LEU A 106 26.35 11.17 -2.32
C LEU A 106 26.91 11.43 -0.90
N SER A 107 26.13 12.08 -0.04
CA SER A 107 26.51 12.38 1.35
C SER A 107 26.23 11.24 2.31
N LEU A 108 25.34 10.31 1.96
CA LEU A 108 24.87 9.25 2.83
C LEU A 108 25.83 8.07 2.88
N ASN A 109 26.01 7.53 4.10
CA ASN A 109 26.78 6.31 4.31
C ASN A 109 25.98 5.10 3.78
N PRO A 110 26.53 4.31 2.82
CA PRO A 110 25.82 3.18 2.25
C PRO A 110 25.64 1.99 3.21
N LYS A 111 26.17 2.03 4.43
CA LYS A 111 26.12 0.87 5.35
C LYS A 111 24.76 0.68 6.03
N ASP A 112 23.94 1.71 6.13
CA ASP A 112 22.60 1.65 6.71
C ASP A 112 21.56 1.70 5.58
N TYR A 113 21.14 0.52 5.13
CA TYR A 113 20.22 0.39 4.01
C TYR A 113 18.86 1.04 4.29
N ASP A 114 18.30 0.83 5.48
CA ASP A 114 16.94 1.27 5.78
C ASP A 114 16.87 2.80 5.93
N PHE A 115 17.89 3.41 6.55
CA PHE A 115 18.04 4.86 6.59
C PHE A 115 18.27 5.47 5.20
N LEU A 116 19.16 4.85 4.40
CA LEU A 116 19.42 5.25 3.01
C LEU A 116 18.14 5.18 2.17
N TYR A 117 17.39 4.09 2.31
CA TYR A 117 16.11 3.89 1.61
C TYR A 117 15.15 5.04 1.90
N ASP A 118 14.84 5.31 3.16
CA ASP A 118 13.90 6.35 3.54
C ASP A 118 14.35 7.75 3.10
N SER A 119 15.63 8.03 3.22
CA SER A 119 16.21 9.31 2.82
C SER A 119 16.07 9.59 1.32
N ILE A 120 16.15 8.55 0.48
CA ILE A 120 16.16 8.71 -0.99
C ILE A 120 14.80 8.44 -1.60
N VAL A 121 14.10 7.38 -1.18
CA VAL A 121 12.82 7.00 -1.81
C VAL A 121 11.73 8.06 -1.56
N SER A 122 11.80 8.78 -0.44
CA SER A 122 10.91 9.91 -0.12
C SER A 122 10.89 11.04 -1.15
N TYR A 123 11.91 11.15 -1.99
CA TYR A 123 11.94 12.18 -3.05
C TYR A 123 10.84 11.99 -4.10
N GLY A 124 10.33 10.77 -4.27
CA GLY A 124 9.24 10.51 -5.20
C GLY A 124 8.01 11.38 -4.93
N GLU A 125 7.57 11.45 -3.68
CA GLU A 125 6.43 12.25 -3.27
C GLU A 125 6.74 13.75 -3.23
N LYS A 126 7.98 14.13 -2.90
CA LYS A 126 8.43 15.53 -2.95
C LYS A 126 8.38 16.07 -4.38
N ILE A 127 8.84 15.30 -5.37
CA ILE A 127 8.78 15.69 -6.79
C ILE A 127 7.32 15.84 -7.23
N SER A 128 6.43 14.90 -6.84
CA SER A 128 5.01 14.99 -7.19
C SER A 128 4.38 16.30 -6.73
N THR A 129 4.60 16.70 -5.49
CA THR A 129 4.04 17.94 -4.95
C THR A 129 4.71 19.17 -5.50
N ALA A 130 5.99 19.11 -5.86
CA ALA A 130 6.72 20.20 -6.53
C ALA A 130 6.24 20.45 -7.97
N ILE A 131 5.59 19.50 -8.61
CA ILE A 131 4.93 19.68 -9.90
C ILE A 131 3.47 20.13 -9.70
N LEU A 132 2.77 19.49 -8.79
CA LEU A 132 1.33 19.75 -8.59
C LEU A 132 1.07 21.15 -8.04
N SER A 133 1.82 21.60 -7.03
CA SER A 133 1.59 22.90 -6.38
C SER A 133 1.79 24.08 -7.34
N PRO A 134 2.88 24.20 -8.11
CA PRO A 134 3.00 25.26 -9.12
C PRO A 134 1.92 25.19 -10.21
N TYR A 135 1.51 23.98 -10.59
CA TYR A 135 0.43 23.81 -11.57
C TYR A 135 -0.89 24.35 -11.04
N MET A 136 -1.25 24.03 -9.79
CA MET A 136 -2.42 24.59 -9.13
C MET A 136 -2.36 26.12 -9.03
N THR A 137 -1.18 26.67 -8.71
CA THR A 137 -0.97 28.12 -8.70
C THR A 137 -1.17 28.73 -10.09
N SER A 138 -0.70 28.08 -11.16
CA SER A 138 -0.88 28.57 -12.55
C SER A 138 -2.35 28.58 -13.01
N LEU A 139 -3.21 27.85 -12.32
CA LEU A 139 -4.65 27.81 -12.53
C LEU A 139 -5.44 28.67 -11.52
N ASP A 140 -4.78 29.56 -10.79
CA ASP A 140 -5.35 30.40 -9.73
C ASP A 140 -6.10 29.63 -8.64
N ILE A 141 -5.72 28.36 -8.40
CA ILE A 141 -6.31 27.54 -7.33
C ILE A 141 -5.64 27.92 -6.00
N ASN A 142 -6.43 28.52 -5.09
CA ASN A 142 -5.95 28.87 -3.75
C ASN A 142 -5.68 27.58 -2.95
N HIS A 143 -4.43 27.29 -2.65
CA HIS A 143 -3.99 26.14 -1.87
C HIS A 143 -2.76 26.47 -1.03
N ARG A 144 -2.45 25.61 -0.08
CA ARG A 144 -1.18 25.64 0.67
C ARG A 144 -0.52 24.25 0.62
N LEU A 145 0.78 24.24 0.38
CA LEU A 145 1.60 23.03 0.48
C LEU A 145 2.23 22.95 1.88
N ILE A 146 2.09 21.81 2.54
CA ILE A 146 2.78 21.50 3.79
C ILE A 146 3.59 20.22 3.61
N ALA A 147 4.83 20.20 4.11
CA ALA A 147 5.63 19.00 4.07
C ALA A 147 5.10 17.95 5.07
N ALA A 148 4.90 16.72 4.62
CA ALA A 148 4.42 15.63 5.48
C ALA A 148 5.30 15.40 6.71
N GLN A 149 6.62 15.62 6.57
CA GLN A 149 7.60 15.56 7.67
C GLN A 149 7.34 16.56 8.79
N GLU A 150 6.66 17.66 8.51
CA GLU A 150 6.30 18.65 9.52
C GLU A 150 5.18 18.18 10.43
N VAL A 151 4.30 17.33 9.94
CA VAL A 151 3.06 16.94 10.62
C VAL A 151 3.03 15.47 11.02
N ILE A 152 3.62 14.54 10.26
CA ILE A 152 3.66 13.11 10.59
C ILE A 152 4.97 12.81 11.31
N LYS A 153 4.87 12.52 12.61
CA LYS A 153 6.01 12.19 13.47
C LYS A 153 6.07 10.70 13.75
N THR A 154 7.28 10.15 13.68
CA THR A 154 7.53 8.70 13.81
C THR A 154 8.69 8.42 14.74
N ASP A 155 8.89 7.14 15.05
CA ASP A 155 10.16 6.62 15.56
C ASP A 155 11.20 6.54 14.42
N ASN A 156 12.37 5.96 14.72
CA ASN A 156 13.46 5.75 13.77
C ASN A 156 13.57 4.31 13.26
N SER A 157 12.46 3.58 13.25
CA SER A 157 12.34 2.26 12.60
C SER A 157 12.09 2.45 11.10
N TYR A 158 13.10 2.79 10.34
CA TYR A 158 13.00 3.07 8.91
C TYR A 158 12.24 2.00 8.12
N ARG A 159 11.78 2.31 6.88
CA ARG A 159 10.99 1.47 5.96
C ARG A 159 9.61 1.01 6.46
N GLY A 160 9.16 1.50 7.56
CA GLY A 160 7.86 1.15 8.15
C GLY A 160 7.73 1.74 9.54
N ALA A 161 8.22 2.96 9.67
CA ALA A 161 8.30 3.69 10.93
C ALA A 161 6.95 3.76 11.64
N GLN A 162 6.98 3.62 12.96
CA GLN A 162 5.79 3.66 13.79
C GLN A 162 5.43 5.11 14.09
N VAL A 163 4.17 5.44 13.92
CA VAL A 163 3.65 6.81 14.13
C VAL A 163 3.60 7.15 15.62
N ASP A 164 4.21 8.25 16.00
CA ASP A 164 3.96 8.90 17.30
C ASP A 164 2.61 9.65 17.21
N TRP A 165 1.53 8.95 17.53
CA TRP A 165 0.16 9.45 17.41
C TRP A 165 -0.07 10.74 18.18
N LYS A 166 0.45 10.83 19.41
CA LYS A 166 0.25 12.00 20.27
C LYS A 166 0.90 13.25 19.67
N LYS A 167 2.13 13.11 19.18
CA LYS A 167 2.87 14.21 18.59
C LYS A 167 2.31 14.57 17.22
N THR A 168 2.00 13.57 16.40
CA THR A 168 1.39 13.76 15.08
C THR A 168 0.04 14.49 15.20
N GLU A 169 -0.85 14.06 16.09
CA GLU A 169 -2.15 14.71 16.26
C GLU A 169 -2.00 16.18 16.68
N LYS A 170 -1.05 16.48 17.56
CA LYS A 170 -0.74 17.84 17.97
C LYS A 170 -0.28 18.70 16.78
N GLU A 171 0.74 18.22 16.04
CA GLU A 171 1.33 18.96 14.91
C GLU A 171 0.30 19.16 13.78
N VAL A 172 -0.49 18.10 13.47
CA VAL A 172 -1.55 18.16 12.46
C VAL A 172 -2.60 19.21 12.85
N LYS A 173 -3.16 19.14 14.07
CA LYS A 173 -4.19 20.08 14.52
C LYS A 173 -3.68 21.51 14.55
N GLU A 174 -2.47 21.75 15.06
CA GLU A 174 -1.90 23.08 15.17
C GLU A 174 -1.63 23.69 13.80
N LYS A 175 -0.94 22.96 12.91
CA LYS A 175 -0.50 23.51 11.62
C LYS A 175 -1.63 23.56 10.60
N LEU A 176 -2.41 22.47 10.43
CA LEU A 176 -3.45 22.45 9.41
C LEU A 176 -4.63 23.35 9.75
N ASN A 177 -5.03 23.47 11.04
CA ASN A 177 -6.07 24.42 11.40
C ASN A 177 -5.67 25.86 11.09
N ASN A 178 -4.39 26.22 11.27
CA ASN A 178 -3.91 27.54 10.87
C ASN A 178 -3.96 27.74 9.35
N LEU A 179 -3.55 26.74 8.56
CA LEU A 179 -3.63 26.80 7.11
C LEU A 179 -5.07 26.91 6.61
N PHE A 180 -6.01 26.24 7.26
CA PHE A 180 -7.43 26.33 6.94
C PHE A 180 -8.08 27.69 7.23
N LEU A 181 -7.39 28.62 7.89
CA LEU A 181 -7.81 30.02 7.97
C LEU A 181 -7.53 30.79 6.67
N GLU A 182 -6.59 30.29 5.85
CA GLU A 182 -6.12 30.97 4.62
C GLU A 182 -6.64 30.31 3.35
N THR A 183 -6.94 29.01 3.39
CA THR A 183 -7.35 28.22 2.22
C THR A 183 -8.32 27.09 2.59
N ASP A 184 -9.08 26.62 1.62
CA ASP A 184 -9.89 25.39 1.73
C ASP A 184 -9.15 24.16 1.25
N LEU A 185 -7.94 24.29 0.68
CA LEU A 185 -7.19 23.19 0.10
C LEU A 185 -5.75 23.15 0.61
N VAL A 186 -5.41 22.09 1.33
CA VAL A 186 -4.04 21.80 1.78
C VAL A 186 -3.50 20.60 1.04
N LEU A 187 -2.38 20.77 0.33
CA LEU A 187 -1.66 19.71 -0.38
C LEU A 187 -0.51 19.18 0.50
N THR A 188 -0.29 17.86 0.49
CA THR A 188 0.84 17.26 1.19
C THR A 188 1.30 15.96 0.51
N GLN A 189 2.52 15.52 0.84
CA GLN A 189 3.06 14.23 0.43
C GLN A 189 2.41 13.09 1.21
N GLY A 190 2.19 11.95 0.58
CA GLY A 190 1.95 10.69 1.25
C GLY A 190 3.26 10.00 1.67
N PHE A 191 3.16 8.83 2.31
CA PHE A 191 4.25 7.89 2.58
C PHE A 191 5.36 8.39 3.54
N ILE A 192 5.55 9.68 3.68
CA ILE A 192 6.67 10.33 4.37
C ILE A 192 6.28 10.73 5.79
N GLY A 193 7.22 10.53 6.73
CA GLY A 193 7.21 11.08 8.07
C GLY A 193 8.59 11.60 8.48
N SER A 194 8.74 11.96 9.74
CA SER A 194 10.05 12.34 10.30
C SER A 194 10.24 11.86 11.72
N THR A 195 11.49 11.52 12.06
CA THR A 195 11.91 11.24 13.43
C THR A 195 11.87 12.52 14.27
N ARG A 196 12.12 12.36 15.58
CA ARG A 196 12.22 13.48 16.50
C ARG A 196 13.39 14.41 16.16
N GLU A 197 14.48 13.85 15.64
CA GLU A 197 15.70 14.55 15.23
C GLU A 197 15.58 15.21 13.84
N GLY A 198 14.46 14.98 13.13
CA GLY A 198 14.18 15.56 11.82
C GLY A 198 14.62 14.69 10.64
N TYR A 199 15.09 13.46 10.87
CA TYR A 199 15.40 12.54 9.77
C TYR A 199 14.13 12.06 9.08
N THR A 200 14.21 11.91 7.76
CA THR A 200 13.11 11.39 6.95
C THR A 200 12.86 9.92 7.25
N THR A 201 11.59 9.55 7.41
CA THR A 201 11.14 8.18 7.53
C THR A 201 10.06 7.88 6.51
N THR A 202 9.83 6.59 6.21
CA THR A 202 8.73 6.13 5.39
C THR A 202 7.79 5.22 6.18
N LEU A 203 6.51 5.21 5.79
CA LEU A 203 5.45 4.48 6.50
C LEU A 203 5.25 3.04 5.98
N GLY A 204 6.11 2.59 5.07
CA GLY A 204 6.08 1.24 4.51
C GLY A 204 4.99 1.04 3.45
N ARG A 205 4.61 -0.23 3.25
CA ARG A 205 3.68 -0.62 2.20
C ARG A 205 2.35 0.15 2.28
N GLU A 206 1.88 0.66 1.13
CA GLU A 206 0.69 1.52 1.01
C GLU A 206 0.74 2.75 1.92
N GLY A 207 1.96 3.25 2.17
CA GLY A 207 2.21 4.33 3.12
C GLY A 207 1.49 5.63 2.80
N SER A 208 1.20 5.94 1.53
CA SER A 208 0.43 7.15 1.17
C SER A 208 -1.06 7.03 1.55
N ASP A 209 -1.66 5.84 1.42
CA ASP A 209 -3.02 5.57 1.90
C ASP A 209 -3.05 5.68 3.43
N TYR A 210 -1.99 5.19 4.09
CA TYR A 210 -1.83 5.30 5.54
C TYR A 210 -1.61 6.75 6.01
N SER A 211 -0.82 7.56 5.29
CA SER A 211 -0.68 9.01 5.57
C SER A 211 -2.05 9.71 5.55
N ALA A 212 -2.86 9.41 4.54
CA ALA A 212 -4.20 9.98 4.43
C ALA A 212 -5.10 9.58 5.61
N ALA A 213 -5.04 8.32 6.04
CA ALA A 213 -5.77 7.83 7.21
C ALA A 213 -5.30 8.47 8.53
N ILE A 214 -3.98 8.70 8.68
CA ILE A 214 -3.41 9.41 9.83
C ILE A 214 -3.95 10.85 9.88
N LEU A 215 -3.93 11.56 8.76
CA LEU A 215 -4.43 12.93 8.67
C LEU A 215 -5.94 12.99 8.92
N ALA A 216 -6.72 12.07 8.33
CA ALA A 216 -8.14 11.96 8.57
C ALA A 216 -8.46 11.73 10.06
N TYR A 217 -7.74 10.81 10.69
CA TYR A 217 -7.87 10.56 12.13
C TYR A 217 -7.54 11.80 12.98
N CYS A 218 -6.41 12.46 12.70
CA CYS A 218 -5.96 13.61 13.50
C CYS A 218 -6.87 14.83 13.36
N LEU A 219 -7.52 15.01 12.21
CA LEU A 219 -8.42 16.12 11.91
C LEU A 219 -9.88 15.84 12.27
N ASP A 220 -10.20 14.65 12.75
CA ASP A 220 -11.59 14.20 12.93
C ASP A 220 -12.40 14.40 11.64
N ALA A 221 -11.82 13.98 10.50
CA ALA A 221 -12.35 14.24 9.17
C ALA A 221 -13.72 13.60 8.94
N ASN A 222 -14.55 14.23 8.12
CA ASN A 222 -15.88 13.73 7.75
C ASN A 222 -15.79 12.45 6.93
N SER A 223 -14.75 12.34 6.09
CA SER A 223 -14.41 11.09 5.35
C SER A 223 -12.99 11.13 4.81
N LEU A 224 -12.51 9.94 4.43
CA LEU A 224 -11.34 9.75 3.58
C LEU A 224 -11.78 9.16 2.24
N THR A 225 -11.36 9.76 1.12
CA THR A 225 -11.52 9.19 -0.22
C THR A 225 -10.17 8.77 -0.77
N ILE A 226 -10.02 7.51 -1.14
CA ILE A 226 -8.86 6.99 -1.87
C ILE A 226 -9.25 6.80 -3.32
N TRP A 227 -8.64 7.60 -4.20
CA TRP A 227 -8.84 7.56 -5.63
C TRP A 227 -7.94 6.51 -6.27
N LYS A 228 -8.55 5.54 -6.96
CA LYS A 228 -7.87 4.43 -7.66
C LYS A 228 -8.31 4.36 -9.13
N ASP A 229 -7.73 3.45 -9.88
CA ASP A 229 -8.06 3.15 -11.27
C ASP A 229 -9.19 2.13 -11.43
N VAL A 230 -9.86 1.79 -10.32
CA VAL A 230 -10.98 0.84 -10.26
C VAL A 230 -12.21 1.50 -9.67
N ASP A 231 -13.41 1.06 -10.08
CA ASP A 231 -14.70 1.64 -9.67
C ASP A 231 -15.10 1.36 -8.20
N GLY A 232 -14.21 0.76 -7.40
CA GLY A 232 -14.44 0.37 -6.02
C GLY A 232 -13.87 -1.02 -5.70
N LEU A 233 -14.26 -1.58 -4.57
CA LEU A 233 -13.94 -2.97 -4.23
C LEU A 233 -14.83 -3.90 -5.06
N MET A 234 -14.19 -4.92 -5.65
CA MET A 234 -14.89 -5.93 -6.44
C MET A 234 -14.91 -7.26 -5.68
N SER A 235 -15.95 -8.05 -5.90
CA SER A 235 -16.09 -9.39 -5.29
C SER A 235 -15.06 -10.41 -5.77
N ALA A 236 -14.31 -10.09 -6.82
CA ALA A 236 -13.13 -10.81 -7.32
C ALA A 236 -12.31 -9.89 -8.22
N ASP A 237 -11.11 -10.31 -8.60
CA ASP A 237 -10.37 -9.65 -9.70
C ASP A 237 -11.15 -9.79 -11.01
N PRO A 238 -11.61 -8.70 -11.64
CA PRO A 238 -12.38 -8.75 -12.89
C PRO A 238 -11.62 -9.41 -14.05
N LYS A 239 -10.29 -9.42 -14.00
CA LYS A 239 -9.46 -10.11 -15.01
C LYS A 239 -9.59 -11.64 -14.93
N ARG A 240 -9.92 -12.15 -13.74
CA ARG A 240 -10.13 -13.59 -13.49
C ARG A 240 -11.57 -14.01 -13.51
N MET A 241 -12.45 -13.11 -13.07
CA MET A 241 -13.89 -13.31 -12.99
C MET A 241 -14.59 -12.08 -13.59
N PRO A 242 -14.91 -12.11 -14.91
CA PRO A 242 -15.58 -10.98 -15.57
C PRO A 242 -16.93 -10.60 -14.95
N ASP A 243 -17.60 -11.56 -14.29
CA ASP A 243 -18.88 -11.35 -13.60
C ASP A 243 -18.72 -10.82 -12.17
N ALA A 244 -17.51 -10.42 -11.78
CA ALA A 244 -17.27 -9.83 -10.47
C ALA A 244 -18.17 -8.62 -10.22
N LYS A 245 -18.81 -8.58 -9.05
CA LYS A 245 -19.74 -7.52 -8.67
C LYS A 245 -19.02 -6.48 -7.83
N LYS A 246 -19.36 -5.22 -8.05
CA LYS A 246 -18.90 -4.12 -7.17
C LYS A 246 -19.58 -4.25 -5.80
N LEU A 247 -18.80 -4.10 -4.75
CA LEU A 247 -19.29 -3.99 -3.38
C LEU A 247 -19.58 -2.51 -3.11
N GLU A 248 -20.82 -2.17 -2.82
CA GLU A 248 -21.25 -0.79 -2.55
C GLU A 248 -20.89 -0.37 -1.14
N GLN A 249 -21.08 -1.29 -0.17
CA GLN A 249 -20.82 -1.07 1.25
C GLN A 249 -20.10 -2.27 1.85
N VAL A 250 -19.04 -1.99 2.61
CA VAL A 250 -18.23 -3.02 3.28
C VAL A 250 -17.97 -2.61 4.73
N PRO A 251 -18.26 -3.48 5.71
CA PRO A 251 -17.88 -3.26 7.11
C PRO A 251 -16.34 -3.17 7.24
N TYR A 252 -15.83 -2.34 8.17
CA TYR A 252 -14.38 -2.27 8.44
C TYR A 252 -13.77 -3.65 8.69
N ARG A 253 -14.43 -4.47 9.50
CA ARG A 253 -13.96 -5.82 9.81
C ARG A 253 -13.82 -6.67 8.56
N GLU A 254 -14.80 -6.62 7.66
CA GLU A 254 -14.77 -7.38 6.42
C GLU A 254 -13.64 -6.89 5.49
N ALA A 255 -13.45 -5.56 5.40
CA ALA A 255 -12.36 -4.99 4.61
C ALA A 255 -10.97 -5.41 5.13
N ILE A 256 -10.79 -5.53 6.45
CA ILE A 256 -9.57 -6.06 7.08
C ILE A 256 -9.37 -7.54 6.72
N GLU A 257 -10.42 -8.36 6.80
CA GLU A 257 -10.37 -9.78 6.44
C GLU A 257 -10.01 -9.98 4.96
N LEU A 258 -10.69 -9.27 4.06
CA LEU A 258 -10.39 -9.31 2.62
C LEU A 258 -8.92 -8.95 2.34
N SER A 259 -8.41 -7.91 3.00
CA SER A 259 -7.01 -7.49 2.86
C SER A 259 -6.03 -8.52 3.42
N TYR A 260 -6.34 -9.14 4.55
CA TYR A 260 -5.52 -10.18 5.17
C TYR A 260 -5.34 -11.36 4.23
N TYR A 261 -6.41 -11.80 3.56
CA TYR A 261 -6.34 -12.89 2.59
C TYR A 261 -5.68 -12.49 1.26
N GLY A 262 -5.45 -11.20 1.01
CA GLY A 262 -4.69 -10.73 -0.15
C GLY A 262 -5.47 -9.92 -1.17
N ALA A 263 -6.69 -9.50 -0.87
CA ALA A 263 -7.37 -8.49 -1.68
C ALA A 263 -6.58 -7.17 -1.58
N SER A 264 -5.99 -6.74 -2.70
CA SER A 264 -5.01 -5.66 -2.75
C SER A 264 -5.64 -4.26 -2.86
N VAL A 265 -6.76 -4.01 -2.18
CA VAL A 265 -7.46 -2.74 -2.36
C VAL A 265 -7.05 -1.71 -1.29
N ILE A 266 -7.07 -2.08 -0.01
CA ILE A 266 -6.72 -1.18 1.12
C ILE A 266 -6.00 -2.00 2.19
N HIS A 267 -4.85 -1.52 2.65
CA HIS A 267 -4.09 -2.19 3.70
C HIS A 267 -4.76 -2.02 5.08
N PRO A 268 -4.74 -3.03 5.97
CA PRO A 268 -5.31 -2.94 7.33
C PRO A 268 -4.79 -1.75 8.16
N LYS A 269 -3.53 -1.33 7.97
CA LYS A 269 -2.98 -0.14 8.63
C LYS A 269 -3.78 1.13 8.35
N THR A 270 -4.32 1.25 7.13
CA THR A 270 -5.14 2.40 6.71
C THR A 270 -6.53 2.36 7.35
N ILE A 271 -7.11 1.17 7.51
CA ILE A 271 -8.48 0.99 8.03
C ILE A 271 -8.54 1.25 9.53
N LYS A 272 -7.57 0.76 10.30
CA LYS A 272 -7.59 0.79 11.76
C LYS A 272 -7.78 2.19 12.39
N PRO A 273 -7.05 3.25 12.01
CA PRO A 273 -7.29 4.59 12.55
C PRO A 273 -8.67 5.13 12.19
N LEU A 274 -9.20 4.82 11.01
CA LEU A 274 -10.52 5.27 10.58
C LEU A 274 -11.64 4.58 11.36
N GLU A 275 -11.52 3.27 11.57
CA GLU A 275 -12.45 2.50 12.41
C GLU A 275 -12.55 3.07 13.83
N ASN A 276 -11.43 3.43 14.44
CA ASN A 276 -11.38 4.00 15.80
C ASN A 276 -12.19 5.29 15.98
N LYS A 277 -12.37 6.07 14.91
CA LYS A 277 -13.15 7.33 14.92
C LYS A 277 -14.41 7.25 14.06
N ALA A 278 -14.76 6.08 13.57
CA ALA A 278 -15.90 5.85 12.67
C ALA A 278 -15.89 6.74 11.41
N ILE A 279 -14.71 7.05 10.87
CA ILE A 279 -14.52 7.90 9.69
C ILE A 279 -14.76 7.05 8.43
N PRO A 280 -15.79 7.32 7.62
CA PRO A 280 -16.05 6.57 6.39
C PRO A 280 -14.86 6.66 5.42
N LEU A 281 -14.48 5.50 4.85
CA LEU A 281 -13.47 5.40 3.80
C LEU A 281 -14.15 5.08 2.47
N TYR A 282 -14.02 5.99 1.52
CA TYR A 282 -14.49 5.78 0.15
C TYR A 282 -13.34 5.31 -0.74
N VAL A 283 -13.60 4.31 -1.56
CA VAL A 283 -12.73 3.89 -2.67
C VAL A 283 -13.45 4.24 -3.96
N LYS A 284 -12.93 5.21 -4.69
CA LYS A 284 -13.54 5.75 -5.90
C LYS A 284 -12.59 5.72 -7.08
N SER A 285 -13.17 5.71 -8.29
CA SER A 285 -12.41 5.78 -9.53
C SER A 285 -12.07 7.22 -9.88
N PHE A 286 -10.79 7.53 -10.07
CA PHE A 286 -10.40 8.82 -10.66
C PHE A 286 -10.70 8.90 -12.17
N LEU A 287 -11.00 7.77 -12.82
CA LEU A 287 -11.43 7.72 -14.23
C LEU A 287 -12.93 8.01 -14.39
N ASN A 288 -13.72 7.71 -13.36
CA ASN A 288 -15.18 7.90 -13.34
C ASN A 288 -15.57 8.53 -11.98
N PRO A 289 -15.20 9.79 -11.71
CA PRO A 289 -15.34 10.41 -10.38
C PRO A 289 -16.80 10.61 -9.94
N GLU A 290 -17.74 10.64 -10.87
CA GLU A 290 -19.19 10.74 -10.62
C GLU A 290 -19.77 9.45 -10.01
N LYS A 291 -19.11 8.30 -10.16
CA LYS A 291 -19.58 7.05 -9.54
C LYS A 291 -19.34 7.05 -8.04
N GLU A 292 -20.29 6.50 -7.29
CA GLU A 292 -20.24 6.48 -5.82
C GLU A 292 -19.06 5.68 -5.25
N GLY A 293 -18.59 4.66 -5.98
CA GLY A 293 -17.50 3.78 -5.54
C GLY A 293 -17.95 2.76 -4.49
N THR A 294 -17.07 2.44 -3.55
CA THR A 294 -17.33 1.58 -2.39
C THR A 294 -17.14 2.40 -1.12
N VAL A 295 -18.06 2.29 -0.17
CA VAL A 295 -17.87 2.84 1.19
C VAL A 295 -17.49 1.73 2.18
N ILE A 296 -16.39 1.95 2.91
CA ILE A 296 -15.99 1.13 4.05
C ILE A 296 -16.35 1.92 5.31
N THR A 297 -17.22 1.36 6.14
CA THR A 297 -17.80 2.08 7.28
C THR A 297 -18.23 1.14 8.40
N HIS A 298 -18.77 1.69 9.47
CA HIS A 298 -19.53 0.95 10.47
C HIS A 298 -20.85 0.48 9.85
N ALA A 299 -20.88 -0.77 9.40
CA ALA A 299 -22.04 -1.44 8.85
C ALA A 299 -22.12 -2.85 9.43
N GLU A 300 -23.31 -3.44 9.43
CA GLU A 300 -23.49 -4.80 9.91
C GLU A 300 -23.14 -5.84 8.83
N GLU A 301 -23.44 -5.53 7.57
CA GLU A 301 -23.30 -6.46 6.44
C GLU A 301 -22.68 -5.79 5.20
N VAL A 302 -22.09 -6.64 4.37
CA VAL A 302 -21.61 -6.28 3.02
C VAL A 302 -22.80 -6.11 2.08
N LYS A 303 -22.74 -5.11 1.19
CA LYS A 303 -23.76 -4.91 0.15
C LYS A 303 -23.09 -4.77 -1.23
N PRO A 304 -23.53 -5.57 -2.22
CA PRO A 304 -24.39 -6.75 -2.11
C PRO A 304 -23.69 -7.88 -1.36
N LEU A 305 -24.44 -8.73 -0.65
CA LEU A 305 -23.91 -9.93 -0.02
C LEU A 305 -23.72 -11.02 -1.10
N VAL A 306 -22.51 -11.14 -1.57
CA VAL A 306 -22.09 -12.10 -2.61
C VAL A 306 -20.77 -12.77 -2.20
N PRO A 307 -20.45 -13.95 -2.75
CA PRO A 307 -19.16 -14.58 -2.53
C PRO A 307 -18.02 -13.67 -3.02
N ASN A 308 -17.01 -13.48 -2.17
CA ASN A 308 -15.82 -12.70 -2.50
C ASN A 308 -14.63 -13.63 -2.68
N TYR A 309 -14.03 -13.62 -3.86
CA TYR A 309 -12.94 -14.51 -4.25
C TYR A 309 -11.59 -13.79 -4.22
N ILE A 310 -10.63 -14.39 -3.56
CA ILE A 310 -9.25 -13.93 -3.49
C ILE A 310 -8.35 -15.06 -3.97
N PHE A 311 -7.50 -14.78 -4.94
CA PHE A 311 -6.60 -15.75 -5.55
C PHE A 311 -5.16 -15.39 -5.22
N LYS A 312 -4.40 -16.37 -4.75
CA LYS A 312 -2.93 -16.31 -4.63
C LYS A 312 -2.32 -17.43 -5.44
N ASP A 313 -1.66 -17.07 -6.52
CA ASP A 313 -0.90 -17.99 -7.34
C ASP A 313 0.49 -18.26 -6.75
N LYS A 314 1.21 -19.19 -7.33
CA LYS A 314 2.57 -19.47 -6.94
C LYS A 314 2.72 -19.74 -5.45
N GLN A 315 1.92 -20.68 -4.96
CA GLN A 315 1.98 -21.11 -3.56
C GLN A 315 2.82 -22.38 -3.43
N THR A 316 3.54 -22.47 -2.31
CA THR A 316 4.21 -23.70 -1.87
C THR A 316 3.47 -24.28 -0.68
N LEU A 317 3.12 -25.57 -0.76
CA LEU A 317 2.70 -26.36 0.38
C LEU A 317 3.93 -27.11 0.92
N LEU A 318 4.29 -26.84 2.16
CA LEU A 318 5.36 -27.54 2.89
C LEU A 318 4.74 -28.38 3.99
N SER A 319 5.01 -29.69 4.04
CA SER A 319 4.55 -30.63 5.03
C SER A 319 5.72 -31.21 5.80
N VAL A 320 5.69 -31.10 7.11
CA VAL A 320 6.75 -31.49 8.04
C VAL A 320 6.25 -32.57 8.96
N SER A 321 7.02 -33.65 9.16
CA SER A 321 6.72 -34.74 10.09
C SER A 321 7.97 -35.17 10.87
N ALA A 322 7.79 -35.69 12.07
CA ALA A 322 8.90 -36.24 12.86
C ALA A 322 9.53 -37.45 12.17
N LYS A 323 10.84 -37.65 12.37
CA LYS A 323 11.61 -38.75 11.74
C LYS A 323 11.30 -40.12 12.35
N ASP A 324 10.87 -40.11 13.62
CA ASP A 324 10.61 -41.29 14.44
C ASP A 324 9.12 -41.64 14.62
N PHE A 325 8.24 -41.02 13.81
CA PHE A 325 6.78 -41.12 13.91
C PHE A 325 6.20 -40.61 15.22
N SER A 326 6.95 -39.82 16.01
CA SER A 326 6.39 -39.12 17.17
C SER A 326 5.37 -38.08 16.73
N PHE A 327 4.51 -37.68 17.66
CA PHE A 327 3.55 -36.59 17.42
C PHE A 327 4.26 -35.26 17.21
N ILE A 328 3.72 -34.44 16.32
CA ILE A 328 4.09 -33.03 16.20
C ILE A 328 3.40 -32.28 17.34
N VAL A 329 4.16 -31.94 18.36
CA VAL A 329 3.71 -31.21 19.54
C VAL A 329 4.05 -29.72 19.42
N GLU A 330 3.59 -28.93 20.40
CA GLU A 330 3.73 -27.47 20.41
C GLU A 330 5.18 -26.98 20.24
N GLU A 331 6.14 -27.70 20.83
CA GLU A 331 7.57 -27.38 20.71
C GLU A 331 8.09 -27.51 19.26
N ASN A 332 7.65 -28.56 18.55
CA ASN A 332 7.98 -28.75 17.14
C ASN A 332 7.40 -27.62 16.30
N VAL A 333 6.12 -27.25 16.54
CA VAL A 333 5.44 -26.17 15.84
C VAL A 333 6.17 -24.84 16.08
N ALA A 334 6.56 -24.54 17.33
CA ALA A 334 7.31 -23.35 17.68
C ALA A 334 8.67 -23.27 16.96
N ASN A 335 9.41 -24.41 16.91
CA ASN A 335 10.67 -24.49 16.16
C ASN A 335 10.46 -24.23 14.66
N ILE A 336 9.47 -24.90 14.04
CA ILE A 336 9.16 -24.72 12.62
C ILE A 336 8.82 -23.24 12.33
N PHE A 337 7.97 -22.59 13.14
CA PHE A 337 7.67 -21.17 12.98
C PHE A 337 8.88 -20.28 13.16
N SER A 338 9.79 -20.61 14.09
CA SER A 338 11.04 -19.88 14.27
C SER A 338 11.90 -19.93 13.00
N GLN A 339 12.02 -21.12 12.38
CA GLN A 339 12.74 -21.25 11.11
C GLN A 339 12.07 -20.45 9.99
N LEU A 340 10.75 -20.61 9.81
CA LEU A 340 9.99 -19.84 8.81
C LEU A 340 10.21 -18.32 8.98
N SER A 341 10.20 -17.84 10.23
CA SER A 341 10.44 -16.42 10.56
C SER A 341 11.87 -15.98 10.21
N CYS A 342 12.89 -16.78 10.55
CA CYS A 342 14.29 -16.52 10.20
C CYS A 342 14.52 -16.39 8.69
N PHE A 343 13.77 -17.15 7.90
CA PHE A 343 13.81 -17.05 6.44
C PHE A 343 12.84 -15.99 5.86
N GLY A 344 12.15 -15.24 6.69
CA GLY A 344 11.20 -14.20 6.26
C GLY A 344 9.94 -14.74 5.59
N VAL A 345 9.59 -16.02 5.80
CA VAL A 345 8.43 -16.68 5.20
C VAL A 345 7.16 -16.30 5.96
N LYS A 346 6.19 -15.73 5.23
CA LYS A 346 4.83 -15.45 5.76
C LYS A 346 3.89 -16.59 5.40
N VAL A 347 3.27 -17.17 6.40
CA VAL A 347 2.34 -18.29 6.21
C VAL A 347 0.94 -17.78 5.86
N ASN A 348 0.35 -18.34 4.79
CA ASN A 348 -0.97 -18.01 4.29
C ASN A 348 -2.06 -18.97 4.81
N LEU A 349 -1.70 -20.25 5.04
CA LEU A 349 -2.62 -21.28 5.54
C LEU A 349 -1.83 -22.31 6.33
N ILE A 350 -2.46 -22.84 7.38
CA ILE A 350 -1.87 -23.83 8.31
C ILE A 350 -2.84 -24.98 8.45
N GLN A 351 -2.32 -26.19 8.41
CA GLN A 351 -3.05 -27.40 8.79
C GLN A 351 -2.18 -28.25 9.70
N ASN A 352 -2.72 -28.63 10.82
CA ASN A 352 -2.06 -29.54 11.77
C ASN A 352 -2.81 -30.87 11.86
N SER A 353 -2.06 -31.95 11.96
CA SER A 353 -2.55 -33.29 12.31
C SER A 353 -1.64 -33.89 13.39
N ALA A 354 -1.96 -35.07 13.89
CA ALA A 354 -1.14 -35.73 14.90
C ALA A 354 0.34 -35.92 14.47
N LEU A 355 0.58 -36.25 13.22
CA LEU A 355 1.91 -36.61 12.71
C LEU A 355 2.50 -35.59 11.72
N THR A 356 1.72 -34.62 11.27
CA THR A 356 2.15 -33.73 10.19
C THR A 356 1.68 -32.30 10.46
N PHE A 357 2.61 -31.37 10.31
CA PHE A 357 2.35 -29.94 10.30
C PHE A 357 2.56 -29.41 8.87
N SER A 358 1.55 -28.82 8.28
CA SER A 358 1.57 -28.30 6.91
C SER A 358 1.35 -26.82 6.89
N VAL A 359 2.14 -26.09 6.11
CA VAL A 359 2.04 -24.65 5.89
C VAL A 359 2.03 -24.34 4.41
N CYS A 360 1.18 -23.37 4.03
CA CYS A 360 1.16 -22.80 2.70
C CYS A 360 1.68 -21.38 2.76
N PHE A 361 2.56 -21.00 1.82
CA PHE A 361 3.16 -19.66 1.72
C PHE A 361 3.50 -19.32 0.28
N ASP A 362 3.80 -18.04 0.02
CA ASP A 362 4.18 -17.56 -1.30
C ASP A 362 5.50 -18.21 -1.74
N GLN A 363 5.51 -18.83 -2.91
CA GLN A 363 6.68 -19.53 -3.45
C GLN A 363 7.87 -18.59 -3.60
N ASN A 364 9.01 -19.01 -3.08
CA ASN A 364 10.28 -18.31 -3.22
C ASN A 364 11.41 -19.30 -3.51
N ASP A 365 11.81 -19.35 -4.76
CA ASP A 365 12.79 -20.33 -5.26
C ASP A 365 14.20 -20.13 -4.67
N TYR A 366 14.51 -18.95 -4.11
CA TYR A 366 15.80 -18.69 -3.43
C TYR A 366 15.79 -19.11 -1.96
N VAL A 367 14.64 -18.98 -1.29
CA VAL A 367 14.49 -19.28 0.12
C VAL A 367 14.17 -20.75 0.35
N LEU A 368 13.32 -21.33 -0.48
CA LEU A 368 12.78 -22.69 -0.31
C LEU A 368 13.85 -23.78 -0.16
N PRO A 369 14.90 -23.88 -1.00
CA PRO A 369 15.92 -24.94 -0.86
C PRO A 369 16.64 -24.87 0.49
N ARG A 370 17.00 -23.68 0.95
CA ARG A 370 17.70 -23.45 2.22
C ARG A 370 16.81 -23.77 3.42
N LEU A 371 15.53 -23.38 3.34
CA LEU A 371 14.54 -23.69 4.37
C LEU A 371 14.35 -25.22 4.49
N ILE A 372 14.22 -25.93 3.36
CA ILE A 372 14.08 -27.37 3.33
C ILE A 372 15.32 -28.03 3.96
N GLU A 373 16.54 -27.65 3.55
CA GLU A 373 17.79 -28.19 4.10
C GLU A 373 17.86 -28.00 5.62
N THR A 374 17.47 -26.84 6.12
CA THR A 374 17.45 -26.57 7.56
C THR A 374 16.43 -27.45 8.29
N LEU A 375 15.20 -27.53 7.80
CA LEU A 375 14.16 -28.35 8.42
C LEU A 375 14.45 -29.85 8.33
N GLN A 376 15.12 -30.31 7.28
CA GLN A 376 15.50 -31.72 7.09
C GLN A 376 16.53 -32.20 8.13
N GLN A 377 17.20 -31.32 8.86
CA GLN A 377 18.07 -31.71 9.96
C GLN A 377 17.29 -32.46 11.05
N ASP A 378 16.07 -32.00 11.37
CA ASP A 378 15.26 -32.52 12.47
C ASP A 378 14.03 -33.28 12.01
N TYR A 379 13.51 -33.01 10.80
CA TYR A 379 12.22 -33.49 10.33
C TYR A 379 12.30 -34.20 8.95
N ASN A 380 11.26 -34.96 8.63
CA ASN A 380 10.96 -35.32 7.24
C ASN A 380 10.17 -34.20 6.60
N VAL A 381 10.59 -33.73 5.41
CA VAL A 381 10.00 -32.61 4.70
C VAL A 381 9.53 -33.06 3.33
N LYS A 382 8.28 -32.76 3.00
CA LYS A 382 7.69 -32.88 1.66
C LYS A 382 7.15 -31.52 1.23
N TYR A 383 7.14 -31.24 -0.07
CA TYR A 383 6.58 -29.99 -0.58
C TYR A 383 6.00 -30.16 -1.99
N ASN A 384 5.05 -29.27 -2.30
CA ASN A 384 4.48 -29.07 -3.63
C ASN A 384 4.59 -27.58 -3.97
N ASN A 385 5.00 -27.27 -5.19
CA ASN A 385 5.10 -25.91 -5.71
C ASN A 385 4.01 -25.63 -6.74
N ASP A 386 3.98 -24.39 -7.22
CA ASP A 386 3.09 -23.90 -8.28
C ASP A 386 1.60 -24.13 -7.97
N LEU A 387 1.25 -24.10 -6.70
CA LEU A 387 -0.12 -24.24 -6.25
C LEU A 387 -0.88 -22.91 -6.30
N GLN A 388 -2.21 -22.97 -6.26
CA GLN A 388 -3.09 -21.82 -6.14
C GLN A 388 -3.87 -21.90 -4.82
N LEU A 389 -3.81 -20.86 -4.01
CA LEU A 389 -4.68 -20.68 -2.83
C LEU A 389 -5.87 -19.80 -3.20
N ILE A 390 -7.06 -20.36 -3.11
CA ILE A 390 -8.31 -19.65 -3.33
C ILE A 390 -8.99 -19.47 -1.97
N THR A 391 -9.21 -18.21 -1.59
CA THR A 391 -9.99 -17.86 -0.40
C THR A 391 -11.32 -17.27 -0.86
N ILE A 392 -12.42 -17.80 -0.34
CA ILE A 392 -13.77 -17.30 -0.62
C ILE A 392 -14.44 -16.89 0.69
N ARG A 393 -14.82 -15.63 0.76
CA ARG A 393 -15.64 -15.11 1.85
C ARG A 393 -17.10 -15.13 1.45
N HIS A 394 -18.00 -15.37 2.38
CA HIS A 394 -19.45 -15.53 2.14
C HIS A 394 -19.77 -16.58 1.07
N TYR A 395 -19.05 -17.71 1.12
CA TYR A 395 -19.20 -18.82 0.17
C TYR A 395 -20.62 -19.43 0.24
N THR A 396 -21.06 -19.97 -0.90
CA THR A 396 -22.32 -20.69 -1.05
C THR A 396 -22.05 -22.14 -1.43
N GLN A 397 -23.07 -22.98 -1.43
CA GLN A 397 -22.94 -24.36 -1.91
C GLN A 397 -22.48 -24.42 -3.37
N GLU A 398 -23.00 -23.53 -4.20
CA GLU A 398 -22.60 -23.40 -5.60
C GLU A 398 -21.11 -23.09 -5.77
N THR A 399 -20.55 -22.20 -4.90
CA THR A 399 -19.12 -21.88 -4.94
C THR A 399 -18.24 -23.11 -4.61
N ILE A 400 -18.66 -23.96 -3.69
CA ILE A 400 -17.97 -25.21 -3.35
C ILE A 400 -17.94 -26.16 -4.56
N GLU A 401 -19.11 -26.35 -5.21
CA GLU A 401 -19.25 -27.23 -6.38
C GLU A 401 -18.38 -26.75 -7.56
N ASN A 402 -18.29 -25.45 -7.74
CA ASN A 402 -17.45 -24.86 -8.79
C ASN A 402 -15.95 -25.00 -8.51
N LEU A 403 -15.52 -24.93 -7.23
CA LEU A 403 -14.12 -25.17 -6.87
C LEU A 403 -13.68 -26.60 -7.16
N ASN A 404 -14.54 -27.58 -6.87
CA ASN A 404 -14.24 -29.00 -7.10
C ASN A 404 -13.97 -29.35 -8.57
N LYS A 405 -14.35 -28.46 -9.51
CA LYS A 405 -14.11 -28.62 -10.95
C LYS A 405 -12.76 -28.02 -11.41
N LYS A 406 -12.09 -27.21 -10.57
CA LYS A 406 -10.88 -26.45 -11.00
C LYS A 406 -9.58 -27.25 -10.95
N GLY A 407 -9.51 -28.31 -10.15
CA GLY A 407 -8.28 -29.09 -9.99
C GLY A 407 -8.33 -29.99 -8.75
N ARG A 408 -7.19 -30.54 -8.39
CA ARG A 408 -7.05 -31.40 -7.22
C ARG A 408 -6.90 -30.54 -5.97
N ILE A 409 -7.87 -30.60 -5.04
CA ILE A 409 -7.77 -29.91 -3.75
C ILE A 409 -6.82 -30.70 -2.83
N LEU A 410 -5.74 -30.07 -2.39
CA LEU A 410 -4.76 -30.64 -1.46
C LEU A 410 -5.11 -30.33 0.01
N ILE A 411 -5.59 -29.12 0.27
CA ILE A 411 -6.08 -28.69 1.58
C ILE A 411 -7.38 -27.92 1.40
N GLU A 412 -8.37 -28.24 2.22
CA GLU A 412 -9.58 -27.45 2.39
C GLU A 412 -9.70 -27.02 3.86
N GLN A 413 -9.90 -25.73 4.09
CA GLN A 413 -10.17 -25.19 5.41
C GLN A 413 -11.43 -24.32 5.37
N LYS A 414 -12.35 -24.57 6.28
CA LYS A 414 -13.69 -23.99 6.24
C LYS A 414 -14.14 -23.53 7.62
N ASN A 415 -14.67 -22.33 7.68
CA ASN A 415 -15.40 -21.84 8.84
C ASN A 415 -16.78 -21.31 8.42
N ARG A 416 -17.49 -20.60 9.31
CA ARG A 416 -18.87 -20.13 9.04
C ARG A 416 -18.97 -19.18 7.83
N VAL A 417 -17.90 -18.44 7.50
CA VAL A 417 -17.92 -17.35 6.53
C VAL A 417 -16.85 -17.54 5.45
N THR A 418 -15.75 -18.21 5.77
CA THR A 418 -14.57 -18.33 4.92
C THR A 418 -14.32 -19.77 4.50
N LEU A 419 -14.07 -19.98 3.23
CA LEU A 419 -13.56 -21.21 2.65
C LEU A 419 -12.20 -20.92 2.03
N GLN A 420 -11.19 -21.72 2.38
CA GLN A 420 -9.86 -21.70 1.75
C GLN A 420 -9.58 -23.05 1.13
N CYS A 421 -9.19 -23.06 -0.14
CA CYS A 421 -8.79 -24.26 -0.86
C CYS A 421 -7.42 -24.05 -1.48
N LEU A 422 -6.49 -24.95 -1.18
CA LEU A 422 -5.21 -25.04 -1.85
C LEU A 422 -5.32 -26.06 -2.98
N ILE A 423 -5.15 -25.62 -4.21
CA ILE A 423 -5.46 -26.39 -5.40
C ILE A 423 -4.19 -26.57 -6.24
N GLU A 424 -3.99 -27.80 -6.73
CA GLU A 424 -3.07 -28.14 -7.81
C GLU A 424 -3.88 -28.08 -9.12
N GLU A 425 -3.57 -27.10 -9.98
CA GLU A 425 -4.23 -27.00 -11.29
C GLU A 425 -3.79 -28.16 -12.19
N ASN A 426 -4.72 -28.69 -12.99
CA ASN A 426 -4.46 -29.80 -13.92
C ASN A 426 -3.62 -29.37 -15.11
#